data_06c1879aaa7a20b6c842dfb176550240
#
_entry.id   06c1879aaa7a20b6c842dfb176550240
#
_cell.length_a   1.000
_cell.length_b   1.000
_cell.length_c   1.000
_cell.angle_alpha   90.00
_cell.angle_beta   90.00
_cell.angle_gamma   90.00
#
_symmetry.space_group_name_H-M   'P 1'
#
loop_
_entity.id
_entity.type
_entity.pdbx_description
1 polymer ?
#
loop_
_entity_poly.entity_id
_entity_poly.type
_entity_poly.pdbx_seq_one_letter_code
_entity_poly.pdbx_strand_id
1 'polypeptide(L)'
;MSKFRLVFTSEANDVLRDLESPQYATKLKKVRKTLGLIQQDPSYPGFKSHNYRSLHGSSGEDVWDSYVENNTPGAWRDFWHYGPAEDHITIVTIGPHP
;
A
#
# COMPACT_ATOMS: atom_id res chain seq x y z
N MET A 1 -14.68 13.22 0.22
CA MET A 1 -14.48 12.71 1.60
C MET A 1 -13.85 11.34 1.55
N SER A 2 -12.80 11.10 2.36
CA SER A 2 -12.16 9.79 2.40
C SER A 2 -13.05 8.78 3.08
N LYS A 3 -13.15 7.57 2.50
CA LYS A 3 -13.97 6.50 3.03
C LYS A 3 -13.28 5.77 4.18
N PHE A 4 -11.96 5.64 4.12
CA PHE A 4 -11.15 4.92 5.09
C PHE A 4 -10.07 5.81 5.69
N ARG A 5 -9.62 5.41 6.89
CA ARG A 5 -8.47 6.03 7.54
C ARG A 5 -7.27 5.12 7.34
N LEU A 6 -6.18 5.66 6.80
CA LEU A 6 -4.94 4.89 6.63
C LEU A 6 -4.14 4.89 7.92
N VAL A 7 -3.68 3.71 8.30
CA VAL A 7 -2.77 3.48 9.43
C VAL A 7 -1.49 2.90 8.84
N PHE A 8 -0.34 3.36 9.28
CA PHE A 8 0.95 2.93 8.74
C PHE A 8 1.76 2.19 9.79
N THR A 9 2.33 1.04 9.40
CA THR A 9 3.31 0.38 10.24
C THR A 9 4.60 1.19 10.25
N SER A 10 5.50 0.88 11.19
CA SER A 10 6.83 1.49 11.22
C SER A 10 7.58 1.25 9.91
N GLU A 11 7.49 0.04 9.36
CA GLU A 11 8.14 -0.30 8.10
C GLU A 11 7.61 0.55 6.95
N ALA A 12 6.29 0.70 6.84
CA ALA A 12 5.69 1.53 5.80
C ALA A 12 6.10 2.99 5.94
N ASN A 13 6.13 3.51 7.16
CA ASN A 13 6.60 4.88 7.43
C ASN A 13 8.06 5.07 7.04
N ASP A 14 8.90 4.08 7.32
CA ASP A 14 10.32 4.13 6.97
C ASP A 14 10.52 4.20 5.45
N VAL A 15 9.75 3.41 4.70
CA VAL A 15 9.80 3.45 3.24
C VAL A 15 9.39 4.82 2.73
N LEU A 16 8.30 5.39 3.23
CA LEU A 16 7.85 6.70 2.80
C LEU A 16 8.88 7.79 3.09
N ARG A 17 9.53 7.71 4.24
CA ARG A 17 10.59 8.66 4.61
C ARG A 17 11.79 8.55 3.66
N ASP A 18 12.20 7.32 3.33
CA ASP A 18 13.31 7.09 2.40
C ASP A 18 12.99 7.64 1.01
N LEU A 19 11.73 7.57 0.58
CA LEU A 19 11.29 8.09 -0.71
C LEU A 19 11.26 9.61 -0.78
N GLU A 20 11.48 10.31 0.32
CA GLU A 20 11.55 11.77 0.34
C GLU A 20 12.84 12.32 -0.28
N SER A 21 13.85 11.47 -0.48
CA SER A 21 15.07 11.86 -1.18
C SER A 21 14.76 12.28 -2.62
N PRO A 22 15.41 13.34 -3.15
CA PRO A 22 15.05 13.90 -4.46
C PRO A 22 15.06 12.90 -5.62
N GLN A 23 15.97 11.91 -5.59
CA GLN A 23 16.04 10.89 -6.64
C GLN A 23 14.80 10.00 -6.71
N TYR A 24 13.99 9.97 -5.65
CA TYR A 24 12.78 9.16 -5.58
C TYR A 24 11.49 9.95 -5.74
N ALA A 25 11.58 11.21 -6.16
CA ALA A 25 10.39 12.09 -6.25
C ALA A 25 9.27 11.49 -7.10
N THR A 26 9.62 10.90 -8.24
CA THR A 26 8.62 10.27 -9.13
C THR A 26 7.98 9.04 -8.48
N LYS A 27 8.79 8.21 -7.82
CA LYS A 27 8.30 7.03 -7.10
C LYS A 27 7.35 7.44 -5.98
N LEU A 28 7.75 8.42 -5.18
CA LEU A 28 6.93 8.90 -4.06
C LEU A 28 5.59 9.42 -4.56
N LYS A 29 5.57 10.15 -5.66
CA LYS A 29 4.33 10.66 -6.25
C LYS A 29 3.39 9.52 -6.62
N LYS A 30 3.90 8.46 -7.25
CA LYS A 30 3.09 7.28 -7.61
C LYS A 30 2.54 6.58 -6.38
N VAL A 31 3.38 6.39 -5.35
CA VAL A 31 2.97 5.75 -4.09
C VAL A 31 1.86 6.56 -3.43
N ARG A 32 2.04 7.86 -3.29
CA ARG A 32 1.03 8.74 -2.67
C ARG A 32 -0.30 8.70 -3.42
N LYS A 33 -0.25 8.70 -4.74
CA LYS A 33 -1.45 8.60 -5.57
C LYS A 33 -2.21 7.30 -5.28
N THR A 34 -1.50 6.18 -5.25
CA THR A 34 -2.12 4.88 -5.01
C THR A 34 -2.68 4.79 -3.60
N LEU A 35 -1.96 5.30 -2.60
CA LEU A 35 -2.47 5.34 -1.23
C LEU A 35 -3.76 6.15 -1.12
N GLY A 36 -3.83 7.29 -1.78
CA GLY A 36 -5.04 8.11 -1.80
C GLY A 36 -6.21 7.39 -2.46
N LEU A 37 -5.96 6.65 -3.53
CA LEU A 37 -7.00 5.87 -4.20
C LEU A 37 -7.45 4.69 -3.35
N ILE A 38 -6.54 3.99 -2.65
CA ILE A 38 -6.89 2.92 -1.72
C ILE A 38 -7.79 3.47 -0.62
N GLN A 39 -7.48 4.64 -0.11
CA GLN A 39 -8.27 5.30 0.93
C GLN A 39 -9.71 5.56 0.48
N GLN A 40 -9.90 5.89 -0.80
CA GLN A 40 -11.22 6.15 -1.35
C GLN A 40 -11.97 4.86 -1.68
N ASP A 41 -11.30 3.91 -2.31
CA ASP A 41 -11.92 2.65 -2.75
C ASP A 41 -10.87 1.55 -2.89
N PRO A 42 -10.61 0.79 -1.81
CA PRO A 42 -9.60 -0.27 -1.85
C PRO A 42 -9.96 -1.42 -2.80
N SER A 43 -11.22 -1.56 -3.16
CA SER A 43 -11.67 -2.60 -4.07
C SER A 43 -11.62 -2.20 -5.54
N TYR A 44 -11.09 -1.01 -5.86
CA TYR A 44 -11.03 -0.54 -7.24
C TYR A 44 -10.29 -1.54 -8.15
N PRO A 45 -10.95 -2.02 -9.23
CA PRO A 45 -10.36 -3.07 -10.08
C PRO A 45 -9.04 -2.68 -10.76
N GLY A 46 -8.82 -1.39 -10.98
CA GLY A 46 -7.58 -0.89 -11.60
C GLY A 46 -6.32 -1.17 -10.82
N PHE A 47 -6.45 -1.45 -9.52
CA PHE A 47 -5.30 -1.83 -8.69
C PHE A 47 -4.84 -3.25 -8.95
N LYS A 48 -5.66 -4.09 -9.53
CA LYS A 48 -5.41 -5.53 -9.69
C LYS A 48 -4.97 -6.15 -8.37
N SER A 49 -5.67 -5.81 -7.29
CA SER A 49 -5.34 -6.28 -5.94
C SER A 49 -5.46 -7.79 -5.82
N HIS A 50 -4.47 -8.39 -5.16
CA HIS A 50 -4.41 -9.84 -4.93
C HIS A 50 -4.19 -10.09 -3.45
N ASN A 51 -4.73 -11.21 -2.96
CA ASN A 51 -4.40 -11.70 -1.64
C ASN A 51 -2.93 -12.18 -1.66
N TYR A 52 -2.09 -11.54 -0.86
CA TYR A 52 -0.68 -11.90 -0.77
C TYR A 52 -0.48 -12.81 0.44
N ARG A 53 -0.48 -14.11 0.19
CA ARG A 53 -0.53 -15.13 1.26
C ARG A 53 0.75 -15.29 2.05
N SER A 54 1.87 -14.76 1.56
CA SER A 54 3.16 -14.84 2.26
C SER A 54 3.28 -13.85 3.41
N LEU A 55 2.30 -12.98 3.60
CA LEU A 55 2.33 -11.93 4.60
C LEU A 55 0.96 -11.84 5.27
N HIS A 56 0.95 -11.65 6.58
CA HIS A 56 -0.28 -11.47 7.35
C HIS A 56 -0.12 -10.27 8.27
N GLY A 57 -1.23 -9.65 8.64
CA GLY A 57 -1.24 -8.63 9.68
C GLY A 57 -0.88 -9.22 11.03
N SER A 58 -0.59 -8.37 12.01
CA SER A 58 -0.17 -8.79 13.35
C SER A 58 -1.20 -9.65 14.08
N SER A 59 -2.47 -9.58 13.68
CA SER A 59 -3.55 -10.40 14.24
C SER A 59 -4.02 -11.47 13.26
N GLY A 60 -3.22 -11.79 12.25
CA GLY A 60 -3.54 -12.82 11.26
C GLY A 60 -4.39 -12.33 10.08
N GLU A 61 -4.57 -11.03 9.92
CA GLU A 61 -5.38 -10.49 8.83
C GLU A 61 -4.77 -10.84 7.46
N ASP A 62 -5.64 -11.09 6.48
CA ASP A 62 -5.22 -11.24 5.09
C ASP A 62 -4.63 -9.94 4.58
N VAL A 63 -3.48 -10.03 3.92
CA VAL A 63 -2.83 -8.88 3.31
C VAL A 63 -3.07 -8.91 1.81
N TRP A 64 -3.38 -7.75 1.26
CA TRP A 64 -3.62 -7.54 -0.16
C TRP A 64 -2.46 -6.73 -0.74
N ASP A 65 -2.08 -7.01 -1.98
CA ASP A 65 -1.15 -6.14 -2.69
C ASP A 65 -1.87 -5.42 -3.83
N SER A 66 -1.58 -4.13 -3.96
CA SER A 66 -2.18 -3.27 -4.98
C SER A 66 -1.08 -2.59 -5.78
N TYR A 67 -1.30 -2.45 -7.08
CA TYR A 67 -0.30 -1.90 -8.00
C TYR A 67 -0.04 -0.43 -7.74
N VAL A 68 1.22 -0.10 -7.49
CA VAL A 68 1.76 1.27 -7.59
C VAL A 68 2.28 1.47 -9.01
N GLU A 69 2.99 0.47 -9.50
CA GLU A 69 3.53 0.44 -10.87
C GLU A 69 3.04 -0.82 -11.58
N ASN A 70 3.07 -0.79 -12.90
CA ASN A 70 2.54 -1.86 -13.72
C ASN A 70 3.48 -2.13 -14.90
N ASN A 71 3.59 -3.40 -15.30
CA ASN A 71 4.31 -3.83 -16.50
C ASN A 71 5.80 -3.50 -16.52
N THR A 72 6.43 -3.36 -15.35
CA THR A 72 7.89 -3.15 -15.27
C THR A 72 8.49 -4.20 -14.32
N PRO A 73 9.73 -4.67 -14.60
CA PRO A 73 10.43 -5.55 -13.66
C PRO A 73 10.58 -4.86 -12.30
N GLY A 74 10.32 -5.60 -11.23
CA GLY A 74 10.40 -5.04 -9.88
C GLY A 74 9.34 -3.98 -9.59
N ALA A 75 8.21 -4.04 -10.30
CA ALA A 75 7.10 -3.10 -10.09
C ALA A 75 6.68 -3.04 -8.63
N TRP A 76 6.49 -1.83 -8.14
CA TRP A 76 6.16 -1.61 -6.74
C TRP A 76 4.68 -1.84 -6.46
N ARG A 77 4.39 -2.30 -5.23
CA ARG A 77 3.06 -2.56 -4.71
C ARG A 77 2.89 -1.94 -3.36
N ASP A 78 1.64 -1.61 -3.00
CA ASP A 78 1.24 -1.35 -1.62
C ASP A 78 0.71 -2.64 -1.05
N PHE A 79 1.18 -3.03 0.15
CA PHE A 79 0.71 -4.21 0.87
C PHE A 79 -0.09 -3.73 2.07
N TRP A 80 -1.34 -4.16 2.17
CA TRP A 80 -2.27 -3.60 3.15
C TRP A 80 -3.30 -4.63 3.60
N HIS A 81 -3.92 -4.36 4.75
CA HIS A 81 -5.06 -5.16 5.22
C HIS A 81 -6.13 -4.25 5.81
N TYR A 82 -7.34 -4.77 5.90
CA TYR A 82 -8.43 -4.08 6.60
C TYR A 82 -8.19 -4.15 8.11
N GLY A 83 -8.63 -3.13 8.82
CA GLY A 83 -8.49 -3.03 10.26
C GLY A 83 -7.35 -2.14 10.70
N PRO A 84 -7.15 -1.98 12.03
CA PRO A 84 -7.82 -2.71 13.12
C PRO A 84 -9.29 -2.33 13.33
N ALA A 85 -9.68 -1.09 13.08
CA ALA A 85 -11.07 -0.69 13.18
C ALA A 85 -11.78 -0.88 11.84
N GLU A 86 -13.11 -0.85 11.85
CA GLU A 86 -13.94 -1.11 10.68
C GLU A 86 -13.65 -0.15 9.51
N ASP A 87 -13.33 1.10 9.82
CA ASP A 87 -13.04 2.14 8.83
C ASP A 87 -11.53 2.33 8.60
N HIS A 88 -10.70 1.42 9.11
CA HIS A 88 -9.24 1.51 8.97
C HIS A 88 -8.72 0.60 7.87
N ILE A 89 -7.66 1.06 7.21
CA ILE A 89 -6.79 0.23 6.37
C ILE A 89 -5.37 0.44 6.86
N THR A 90 -4.69 -0.66 7.18
CA THR A 90 -3.30 -0.63 7.61
C THR A 90 -2.39 -0.88 6.42
N ILE A 91 -1.50 0.04 6.14
CA ILE A 91 -0.45 -0.13 5.14
C ILE A 91 0.70 -0.85 5.82
N VAL A 92 0.92 -2.10 5.45
CA VAL A 92 1.91 -2.98 6.09
C VAL A 92 3.30 -2.67 5.60
N THR A 93 3.47 -2.57 4.29
CA THR A 93 4.73 -2.19 3.67
C THR A 93 4.48 -1.72 2.24
N ILE A 94 5.50 -1.13 1.63
CA ILE A 94 5.45 -0.61 0.27
C ILE A 94 6.79 -0.99 -0.37
N GLY A 95 6.74 -1.58 -1.55
CA GLY A 95 7.98 -1.97 -2.20
C GLY A 95 7.76 -2.85 -3.42
N PRO A 96 8.86 -3.36 -4.00
CA PRO A 96 8.77 -4.23 -5.15
C PRO A 96 8.08 -5.54 -4.78
N HIS A 97 7.31 -6.08 -5.72
CA HIS A 97 6.70 -7.40 -5.56
C HIS A 97 7.80 -8.46 -5.60
N PRO A 98 7.92 -9.31 -4.58
CA PRO A 98 8.95 -10.35 -4.54
C PRO A 98 8.72 -11.43 -5.60
#